data_13ec5661b99fc7352209ca2a96f206d2
#
_entry.id   13ec5661b99fc7352209ca2a96f206d2
#
_cell.length_a   1.000
_cell.length_b   1.000
_cell.length_c   1.000
_cell.angle_alpha   90.00
_cell.angle_beta   90.00
_cell.angle_gamma   90.00
#
_symmetry.space_group_name_H-M   'P 1'
#
loop_
_entity.id
_entity.type
_entity.pdbx_description
1 polymer ?
#
loop_
_entity_poly.entity_id
_entity_poly.type
_entity_poly.pdbx_seq_one_letter_code
_entity_poly.pdbx_strand_id
1 'polypeptide(L)'
;MDKEQAINLAKRYKEMVAEKLPLKALYLYGSYSKGNYRADSDIDIAVIVERLDDDYFKDSPLLWKLRRKISNLIEPVLLTEDMDNPLYCDIRKTGILIQ
;
A
#
# COMPACT_ATOMS: atom_id res chain seq x y z
N MET A 1 11.73 -0.01 -13.49
CA MET A 1 11.75 0.77 -12.25
C MET A 1 12.48 -0.04 -11.19
N ASP A 2 13.40 0.57 -10.45
CA ASP A 2 14.09 -0.13 -9.39
C ASP A 2 13.36 -0.01 -8.05
N LYS A 3 13.86 -0.71 -7.03
CA LYS A 3 13.25 -0.74 -5.71
C LYS A 3 13.22 0.64 -5.05
N GLU A 4 14.27 1.41 -5.20
CA GLU A 4 14.34 2.76 -4.64
C GLU A 4 13.29 3.68 -5.26
N GLN A 5 13.10 3.61 -6.57
CA GLN A 5 12.07 4.37 -7.25
C GLN A 5 10.67 3.96 -6.77
N ALA A 6 10.44 2.65 -6.59
CA ALA A 6 9.17 2.16 -6.06
C ALA A 6 8.92 2.67 -4.64
N ILE A 7 9.95 2.67 -3.79
CA ILE A 7 9.85 3.21 -2.43
C ILE A 7 9.52 4.70 -2.46
N ASN A 8 10.15 5.46 -3.34
CA ASN A 8 9.89 6.90 -3.45
C ASN A 8 8.45 7.18 -3.91
N LEU A 9 7.94 6.41 -4.86
CA LEU A 9 6.54 6.53 -5.26
C LEU A 9 5.59 6.14 -4.13
N ALA A 10 5.94 5.11 -3.36
CA ALA A 10 5.14 4.70 -2.20
C ALA A 10 5.10 5.79 -1.13
N LYS A 11 6.22 6.49 -0.91
CA LYS A 11 6.26 7.64 0.02
C LYS A 11 5.34 8.77 -0.41
N ARG A 12 5.35 9.10 -1.70
CA ARG A 12 4.46 10.13 -2.24
C ARG A 12 3.00 9.71 -2.10
N TYR A 13 2.70 8.45 -2.38
CA TYR A 13 1.36 7.92 -2.24
C TYR A 13 0.90 7.96 -0.78
N LYS A 14 1.79 7.60 0.15
CA LYS A 14 1.51 7.66 1.59
C LYS A 14 1.09 9.05 2.04
N GLU A 15 1.78 10.09 1.58
CA GLU A 15 1.44 11.48 1.93
C GLU A 15 0.03 11.82 1.47
N MET A 16 -0.36 11.41 0.27
CA MET A 16 -1.70 11.66 -0.24
C MET A 16 -2.77 10.90 0.54
N VAL A 17 -2.51 9.64 0.85
CA VAL A 17 -3.45 8.80 1.58
C VAL A 17 -3.65 9.32 3.01
N ALA A 18 -2.57 9.73 3.67
CA ALA A 18 -2.63 10.23 5.04
C ALA A 18 -3.50 11.48 5.19
N GLU A 19 -3.64 12.26 4.12
CA GLU A 19 -4.51 13.43 4.12
C GLU A 19 -6.01 13.06 4.07
N LYS A 20 -6.33 11.86 3.61
CA LYS A 20 -7.70 11.44 3.34
C LYS A 20 -8.23 10.37 4.29
N LEU A 21 -7.35 9.57 4.88
CA LEU A 21 -7.73 8.42 5.70
C LEU A 21 -6.96 8.40 7.02
N PRO A 22 -7.52 7.75 8.07
CA PRO A 22 -6.82 7.57 9.35
C PRO A 22 -5.76 6.48 9.21
N LEU A 23 -4.68 6.79 8.49
CA LEU A 23 -3.62 5.85 8.17
C LEU A 23 -2.79 5.50 9.39
N LYS A 24 -2.63 4.20 9.68
CA LYS A 24 -1.74 3.71 10.72
C LYS A 24 -0.38 3.35 10.16
N ALA A 25 -0.34 2.69 9.01
CA ALA A 25 0.91 2.27 8.39
C ALA A 25 0.69 2.03 6.90
N LEU A 26 1.77 2.07 6.14
CA LEU A 26 1.74 1.74 4.73
C LEU A 26 2.97 0.90 4.41
N TYR A 27 2.75 -0.22 3.73
CA TYR A 27 3.80 -1.17 3.38
C TYR A 27 3.91 -1.33 1.87
N LEU A 28 5.13 -1.43 1.39
CA LEU A 28 5.42 -1.94 0.04
C LEU A 28 5.66 -3.43 0.17
N TYR A 29 4.89 -4.25 -0.54
CA TYR A 29 5.00 -5.70 -0.42
C TYR A 29 5.05 -6.35 -1.82
N GLY A 30 4.94 -7.68 -1.87
CA GLY A 30 4.95 -8.41 -3.12
C GLY A 30 6.34 -8.43 -3.76
N SER A 31 6.41 -8.31 -5.09
CA SER A 31 7.65 -8.51 -5.83
C SER A 31 8.76 -7.54 -5.43
N TYR A 32 8.44 -6.27 -5.15
CA TYR A 32 9.46 -5.29 -4.77
C TYR A 32 10.08 -5.59 -3.40
N SER A 33 9.30 -6.07 -2.45
CA SER A 33 9.83 -6.41 -1.12
C SER A 33 10.61 -7.72 -1.14
N LYS A 34 10.22 -8.66 -2.02
CA LYS A 34 10.85 -9.99 -2.10
C LYS A 34 12.04 -10.03 -3.07
N GLY A 35 12.29 -8.96 -3.80
CA GLY A 35 13.45 -8.85 -4.69
C GLY A 35 13.29 -9.47 -6.06
N ASN A 36 12.11 -9.99 -6.41
CA ASN A 36 11.86 -10.62 -7.71
C ASN A 36 11.07 -9.70 -8.67
N TYR A 37 11.23 -8.40 -8.51
CA TYR A 37 10.55 -7.43 -9.35
C TYR A 37 11.20 -7.30 -10.73
N ARG A 38 10.39 -6.80 -11.68
CA ARG A 38 10.80 -6.47 -13.04
C ARG A 38 10.50 -4.99 -13.30
N ALA A 39 10.96 -4.48 -14.45
CA ALA A 39 10.74 -3.06 -14.80
C ALA A 39 9.28 -2.66 -14.84
N ASP A 40 8.39 -3.60 -15.21
CA ASP A 40 6.95 -3.37 -15.33
C ASP A 40 6.14 -4.02 -14.19
N SER A 41 6.80 -4.43 -13.11
CA SER A 41 6.11 -5.02 -11.96
C SER A 41 5.16 -4.03 -11.30
N ASP A 42 4.01 -4.54 -10.84
CA ASP A 42 3.08 -3.74 -10.05
C ASP A 42 3.71 -3.33 -8.72
N ILE A 43 3.31 -2.17 -8.24
CA ILE A 43 3.74 -1.65 -6.94
C ILE A 43 2.64 -2.00 -5.94
N ASP A 44 2.80 -3.13 -5.25
CA ASP A 44 1.81 -3.61 -4.30
C ASP A 44 1.93 -2.83 -2.99
N ILE A 45 0.88 -2.10 -2.63
CA ILE A 45 0.86 -1.25 -1.45
C ILE A 45 -0.28 -1.68 -0.52
N ALA A 46 0.08 -1.95 0.74
CA ALA A 46 -0.89 -2.23 1.79
C ALA A 46 -1.12 -0.97 2.62
N VAL A 47 -2.35 -0.48 2.62
CA VAL A 47 -2.78 0.68 3.39
C VAL A 47 -3.44 0.16 4.66
N ILE A 48 -2.80 0.36 5.81
CA ILE A 48 -3.29 -0.13 7.10
C ILE A 48 -3.98 1.01 7.83
N VAL A 49 -5.26 0.82 8.13
CA VAL A 49 -6.07 1.80 8.86
C VAL A 49 -6.51 1.23 10.21
N GLU A 50 -6.99 2.08 11.10
CA GLU A 50 -7.38 1.65 12.45
C GLU A 50 -8.52 0.64 12.43
N ARG A 51 -9.49 0.86 11.54
CA ARG A 51 -10.67 -0.03 11.43
C ARG A 51 -11.30 0.14 10.07
N LEU A 52 -11.95 -0.94 9.63
CA LEU A 52 -12.82 -0.92 8.46
C LEU A 52 -14.24 -0.81 8.98
N ASP A 53 -14.94 0.24 8.57
CA ASP A 53 -16.34 0.47 8.94
C ASP A 53 -17.17 0.66 7.67
N ASP A 54 -18.29 1.36 7.78
CA ASP A 54 -19.18 1.59 6.64
C ASP A 54 -18.51 2.35 5.51
N ASP A 55 -17.37 2.99 5.76
CA ASP A 55 -16.65 3.76 4.77
C ASP A 55 -15.73 2.91 3.89
N TYR A 56 -15.62 1.61 4.14
CA TYR A 56 -14.78 0.73 3.33
C TYR A 56 -15.06 0.87 1.83
N PHE A 57 -16.33 0.91 1.46
CA PHE A 57 -16.73 1.00 0.05
C PHE A 57 -16.43 2.36 -0.57
N LYS A 58 -16.17 3.38 0.25
CA LYS A 58 -15.71 4.69 -0.24
C LYS A 58 -14.21 4.76 -0.29
N ASP A 59 -13.55 4.21 0.74
CA ASP A 59 -12.11 4.35 0.93
C ASP A 59 -11.32 3.51 -0.08
N SER A 60 -11.79 2.29 -0.37
CA SER A 60 -11.11 1.45 -1.33
C SER A 60 -11.09 2.06 -2.75
N PRO A 61 -12.23 2.52 -3.31
CA PRO A 61 -12.21 3.24 -4.59
C PRO A 61 -11.38 4.53 -4.54
N LEU A 62 -11.35 5.22 -3.41
CA LEU A 62 -10.52 6.43 -3.25
C LEU A 62 -9.04 6.11 -3.43
N LEU A 63 -8.57 5.00 -2.87
CA LEU A 63 -7.18 4.58 -3.01
C LEU A 63 -6.82 4.37 -4.49
N TRP A 64 -7.71 3.74 -5.27
CA TRP A 64 -7.50 3.54 -6.69
C TRP A 64 -7.56 4.84 -7.49
N LYS A 65 -8.35 5.79 -7.04
CA LYS A 65 -8.41 7.11 -7.65
C LYS A 65 -7.12 7.90 -7.40
N LEU A 66 -6.61 7.86 -6.17
CA LEU A 66 -5.41 8.60 -5.78
C LEU A 66 -4.16 8.10 -6.51
N ARG A 67 -4.06 6.81 -6.81
CA ARG A 67 -2.89 6.26 -7.50
C ARG A 67 -2.62 6.93 -8.85
N ARG A 68 -3.67 7.41 -9.50
CA ARG A 68 -3.58 8.03 -10.83
C ARG A 68 -2.67 9.26 -10.84
N LYS A 69 -2.52 9.92 -9.69
CA LYS A 69 -1.68 11.11 -9.55
C LYS A 69 -0.21 10.75 -9.33
N ILE A 70 0.09 9.49 -9.03
CA ILE A 70 1.44 9.02 -8.74
C ILE A 70 1.89 8.02 -9.80
N SER A 71 1.24 6.87 -9.90
CA SER A 71 1.59 5.83 -10.87
C SER A 71 0.44 4.84 -11.03
N ASN A 72 0.14 4.47 -12.27
CA ASN A 72 -0.86 3.44 -12.56
C ASN A 72 -0.36 2.03 -12.22
N LEU A 73 0.92 1.89 -11.84
CA LEU A 73 1.46 0.61 -11.38
C LEU A 73 1.12 0.31 -9.93
N ILE A 74 0.67 1.32 -9.17
CA ILE A 74 0.29 1.13 -7.77
C ILE A 74 -0.99 0.31 -7.67
N GLU A 75 -0.93 -0.78 -6.91
CA GLU A 75 -2.08 -1.62 -6.60
C GLU A 75 -2.31 -1.59 -5.09
N PRO A 76 -3.22 -0.72 -4.62
CA PRO A 76 -3.44 -0.60 -3.18
C PRO A 76 -4.45 -1.62 -2.67
N VAL A 77 -4.21 -2.10 -1.45
CA VAL A 77 -5.17 -2.90 -0.70
C VAL A 77 -5.41 -2.24 0.65
N LEU A 78 -6.66 -2.21 1.09
CA LEU A 78 -7.05 -1.59 2.35
C LEU A 78 -7.22 -2.69 3.41
N LEU A 79 -6.45 -2.58 4.49
CA LEU A 79 -6.42 -3.58 5.56
C LEU A 79 -6.45 -2.92 6.94
N THR A 80 -6.77 -3.71 7.95
CA THR A 80 -6.60 -3.33 9.36
C THR A 80 -5.50 -4.18 9.97
N GLU A 81 -5.11 -3.86 11.21
CA GLU A 81 -4.12 -4.63 11.96
C GLU A 81 -4.76 -5.90 12.54
N ASP A 82 -5.26 -6.76 11.67
CA ASP A 82 -5.93 -8.00 12.05
C ASP A 82 -4.97 -9.17 11.90
N MET A 83 -4.50 -9.69 13.02
CA MET A 83 -3.55 -10.80 13.05
C MET A 83 -4.15 -12.12 12.55
N ASP A 84 -5.47 -12.21 12.46
CA ASP A 84 -6.13 -13.37 11.87
C ASP A 84 -6.17 -13.32 10.34
N ASN A 85 -5.81 -12.17 9.76
CA ASN A 85 -5.73 -12.01 8.30
C ASN A 85 -4.35 -12.49 7.81
N PRO A 86 -4.28 -13.61 7.06
CA PRO A 86 -2.99 -14.13 6.58
C PRO A 86 -2.21 -13.13 5.72
N LEU A 87 -2.90 -12.31 4.93
CA LEU A 87 -2.25 -11.30 4.09
C LEU A 87 -1.55 -10.26 4.95
N TYR A 88 -2.23 -9.76 5.99
CA TYR A 88 -1.62 -8.79 6.90
C TYR A 88 -0.40 -9.38 7.61
N CYS A 89 -0.49 -10.62 8.07
CA CYS A 89 0.63 -11.29 8.72
C CYS A 89 1.83 -11.44 7.79
N ASP A 90 1.60 -11.80 6.53
CA ASP A 90 2.67 -11.93 5.54
C ASP A 90 3.31 -10.57 5.26
N ILE A 91 2.51 -9.53 5.11
CA ILE A 91 2.99 -8.17 4.85
C ILE A 91 3.87 -7.67 6.01
N ARG A 92 3.48 -7.94 7.25
CA ARG A 92 4.30 -7.56 8.40
C ARG A 92 5.66 -8.25 8.42
N LYS A 93 5.73 -9.51 7.97
CA LYS A 93 6.97 -10.29 7.98
C LYS A 93 7.89 -9.91 6.82
N THR A 94 7.34 -9.72 5.63
CA THR A 94 8.14 -9.59 4.41
C THR A 94 8.06 -8.23 3.75
N GLY A 95 7.06 -7.42 4.11
CA GLY A 95 6.86 -6.10 3.52
C GLY A 95 7.85 -5.06 4.03
N ILE A 96 7.94 -3.96 3.31
CA ILE A 96 8.78 -2.83 3.67
C ILE A 96 7.89 -1.73 4.23
N LEU A 97 8.08 -1.38 5.49
CA LEU A 97 7.34 -0.27 6.09
C LEU A 97 7.82 1.04 5.49
N ILE A 98 6.90 1.81 4.93
CA ILE A 98 7.20 3.11 4.34
C ILE A 98 7.11 4.17 5.45
N GLN A 99 8.21 4.83 5.66
CA GLN A 99 8.38 5.83 6.73
C GLN A 99 7.96 7.23 6.27
#